data_cf9be8b192ca1ea6ff6f33bf24ee06eb
#
_entry.id   cf9be8b192ca1ea6ff6f33bf24ee06eb
#
_cell.length_a   1.000
_cell.length_b   1.000
_cell.length_c   1.000
_cell.angle_alpha   90.00
_cell.angle_beta   90.00
_cell.angle_gamma   90.00
#
_symmetry.space_group_name_H-M   'P 1'
#
loop_
_entity.id
_entity.type
_entity.pdbx_description
1 polymer ?
#
loop_
_entity_poly.entity_id
_entity_poly.type
_entity_poly.pdbx_seq_one_letter_code
_entity_poly.pdbx_strand_id
1 'polypeptide(L)'
;MEKVSGTLGPRRRIATTLKRLREDSGQNLADVARELMISTSKLSRLENAQGKPRPRDIRDLIRFYGIEGTQEASRLKRWVTSAQTPGWWTDYDDDVLDQLDAHLAYEADAAVARTYTLPFLPALLQTEEYAEAVFRDMEQRPPGKIRQLMDIRKTRQEALISREGLKPLQLVAVTHEATLHQIVGSPGILRDQLDAILERLDPPDGERPDNIRLHVLPFAALPVRTMTCMYAYFEYQDPEDLEQDVVNIETHAGFWSIEDPEQVAQYRKWHDGLVSAALTQADSLDLIRSVRNSLR
;
A
#
# COMPACT_ATOMS: atom_id res chain seq x y z
N MET A 1 10.25 -2.37 -25.58
CA MET A 1 9.72 -3.14 -24.44
C MET A 1 8.36 -2.57 -24.14
N GLU A 2 7.31 -3.40 -24.24
CA GLU A 2 5.95 -2.96 -23.99
C GLU A 2 5.80 -2.65 -22.48
N LYS A 3 5.43 -1.41 -22.17
CA LYS A 3 5.17 -0.97 -20.78
C LYS A 3 4.06 -1.82 -20.17
N VAL A 4 4.29 -2.42 -19.04
CA VAL A 4 3.31 -3.20 -18.29
C VAL A 4 3.23 -2.68 -16.86
N SER A 5 3.07 -1.37 -16.79
CA SER A 5 2.77 -0.66 -15.56
C SER A 5 1.35 -0.98 -15.08
N GLY A 6 1.12 -0.99 -13.76
CA GLY A 6 -0.22 -1.16 -13.18
C GLY A 6 -0.72 -2.58 -12.96
N THR A 7 -0.02 -3.58 -13.50
CA THR A 7 -0.35 -5.00 -13.30
C THR A 7 0.74 -5.72 -12.48
N LEU A 8 1.67 -4.96 -11.91
CA LEU A 8 2.85 -5.54 -11.25
C LEU A 8 2.49 -6.26 -9.94
N GLY A 9 1.61 -5.69 -9.13
CA GLY A 9 1.16 -6.30 -7.88
C GLY A 9 0.52 -7.68 -8.09
N PRO A 10 -0.57 -7.79 -8.89
CA PRO A 10 -1.16 -9.07 -9.22
C PRO A 10 -0.17 -10.06 -9.86
N ARG A 11 0.74 -9.59 -10.71
CA ARG A 11 1.76 -10.44 -11.33
C ARG A 11 2.77 -11.00 -10.34
N ARG A 12 3.22 -10.18 -9.37
CA ARG A 12 4.13 -10.63 -8.31
C ARG A 12 3.48 -11.71 -7.46
N ARG A 13 2.21 -11.52 -7.05
CA ARG A 13 1.46 -12.54 -6.30
C ARG A 13 1.33 -13.84 -7.08
N ILE A 14 0.97 -13.77 -8.38
CA ILE A 14 0.96 -14.95 -9.25
C ILE A 14 2.35 -15.60 -9.28
N ALA A 15 3.39 -14.82 -9.47
CA ALA A 15 4.76 -15.30 -9.59
C ALA A 15 5.22 -16.02 -8.31
N THR A 16 5.03 -15.40 -7.15
CA THR A 16 5.39 -15.97 -5.85
C THR A 16 4.64 -17.27 -5.59
N THR A 17 3.31 -17.28 -5.83
CA THR A 17 2.48 -18.47 -5.65
C THR A 17 2.89 -19.60 -6.58
N LEU A 18 3.11 -19.33 -7.87
CA LEU A 18 3.52 -20.36 -8.83
C LEU A 18 4.89 -20.95 -8.48
N LYS A 19 5.84 -20.11 -8.10
CA LYS A 19 7.18 -20.54 -7.68
C LYS A 19 7.10 -21.42 -6.45
N ARG A 20 6.33 -21.05 -5.42
CA ARG A 20 6.10 -21.85 -4.22
C ARG A 20 5.47 -23.20 -4.57
N LEU A 21 4.38 -23.22 -5.33
CA LEU A 21 3.71 -24.46 -5.77
C LEU A 21 4.68 -25.41 -6.49
N ARG A 22 5.55 -24.87 -7.34
CA ARG A 22 6.58 -25.67 -8.01
C ARG A 22 7.59 -26.24 -7.03
N GLU A 23 8.09 -25.44 -6.10
CA GLU A 23 9.07 -25.84 -5.10
C GLU A 23 8.48 -26.89 -4.14
N ASP A 24 7.25 -26.68 -3.67
CA ASP A 24 6.52 -27.63 -2.80
C ASP A 24 6.24 -28.97 -3.50
N SER A 25 6.02 -28.96 -4.81
CA SER A 25 5.86 -30.19 -5.61
C SER A 25 7.18 -30.89 -5.93
N GLY A 26 8.33 -30.32 -5.55
CA GLY A 26 9.66 -30.85 -5.86
C GLY A 26 10.02 -30.83 -7.35
N GLN A 27 9.26 -30.11 -8.17
CA GLN A 27 9.46 -30.05 -9.61
C GLN A 27 10.47 -28.96 -10.00
N ASN A 28 11.23 -29.21 -11.06
CA ASN A 28 12.06 -28.17 -11.67
C ASN A 28 11.32 -27.46 -12.83
N LEU A 29 11.80 -26.28 -13.21
CA LEU A 29 11.20 -25.47 -14.27
C LEU A 29 11.08 -26.22 -15.61
N ALA A 30 12.05 -27.07 -15.95
CA ALA A 30 12.07 -27.77 -17.23
C ALA A 30 11.01 -28.86 -17.30
N ASP A 31 10.78 -29.57 -16.21
CA ASP A 31 9.79 -30.64 -16.13
C ASP A 31 8.36 -30.08 -16.21
N VAL A 32 8.05 -29.04 -15.42
CA VAL A 32 6.74 -28.37 -15.48
C VAL A 32 6.49 -27.78 -16.86
N ALA A 33 7.48 -27.11 -17.45
CA ALA A 33 7.34 -26.53 -18.79
C ALA A 33 7.08 -27.59 -19.86
N ARG A 34 7.74 -28.75 -19.76
CA ARG A 34 7.54 -29.89 -20.67
C ARG A 34 6.14 -30.46 -20.57
N GLU A 35 5.65 -30.69 -19.35
CA GLU A 35 4.32 -31.26 -19.11
C GLU A 35 3.21 -30.32 -19.62
N LEU A 36 3.38 -29.02 -19.42
CA LEU A 36 2.43 -28.01 -19.88
C LEU A 36 2.63 -27.57 -21.34
N MET A 37 3.59 -28.18 -22.06
CA MET A 37 3.91 -27.83 -23.46
C MET A 37 4.18 -26.32 -23.66
N ILE A 38 4.88 -25.69 -22.70
CA ILE A 38 5.33 -24.29 -22.77
C ILE A 38 6.85 -24.23 -22.71
N SER A 39 7.44 -23.09 -23.11
CA SER A 39 8.89 -22.93 -22.95
C SER A 39 9.28 -22.67 -21.50
N THR A 40 10.42 -23.22 -21.07
CA THR A 40 11.01 -22.96 -19.75
C THR A 40 11.19 -21.45 -19.52
N SER A 41 11.57 -20.70 -20.55
CA SER A 41 11.68 -19.24 -20.50
C SER A 41 10.35 -18.55 -20.22
N LYS A 42 9.22 -19.09 -20.72
CA LYS A 42 7.89 -18.56 -20.43
C LYS A 42 7.50 -18.79 -18.97
N LEU A 43 7.69 -19.99 -18.45
CA LEU A 43 7.41 -20.32 -17.05
C LEU A 43 8.30 -19.50 -16.12
N SER A 44 9.60 -19.42 -16.42
CA SER A 44 10.54 -18.60 -15.64
C SER A 44 10.10 -17.12 -15.59
N ARG A 45 9.66 -16.56 -16.72
CA ARG A 45 9.15 -15.16 -16.72
C ARG A 45 7.87 -15.01 -15.90
N LEU A 46 6.98 -16.00 -15.89
CA LEU A 46 5.79 -15.98 -15.04
C LEU A 46 6.17 -16.01 -13.55
N GLU A 47 7.09 -16.88 -13.15
CA GLU A 47 7.58 -17.01 -11.76
C GLU A 47 8.49 -15.84 -11.30
N ASN A 48 8.89 -14.96 -12.21
CA ASN A 48 9.66 -13.74 -11.90
C ASN A 48 8.86 -12.45 -12.18
N ALA A 49 7.54 -12.54 -12.33
CA ALA A 49 6.64 -11.41 -12.63
C ALA A 49 6.99 -10.62 -13.91
N GLN A 50 7.86 -11.17 -14.79
CA GLN A 50 8.34 -10.52 -16.01
C GLN A 50 7.42 -10.76 -17.23
N GLY A 51 6.45 -11.65 -17.12
CA GLY A 51 5.52 -12.00 -18.19
C GLY A 51 4.09 -11.57 -17.87
N LYS A 52 3.29 -11.31 -18.90
CA LYS A 52 1.85 -11.10 -18.72
C LYS A 52 1.18 -12.49 -18.57
N PRO A 53 0.63 -12.84 -17.38
CA PRO A 53 0.00 -14.13 -17.17
C PRO A 53 -1.28 -14.22 -17.98
N ARG A 54 -1.45 -15.28 -18.78
CA ARG A 54 -2.67 -15.50 -19.53
C ARG A 54 -3.63 -16.40 -18.73
N PRO A 55 -4.95 -16.14 -18.73
CA PRO A 55 -5.91 -16.96 -17.99
C PRO A 55 -5.81 -18.45 -18.29
N ARG A 56 -5.49 -18.80 -19.56
CA ARG A 56 -5.27 -20.20 -19.97
C ARG A 56 -4.07 -20.82 -19.26
N ASP A 57 -2.93 -20.13 -19.23
CA ASP A 57 -1.70 -20.65 -18.64
C ASP A 57 -1.88 -20.88 -17.14
N ILE A 58 -2.55 -19.95 -16.45
CA ILE A 58 -2.84 -20.08 -15.01
C ILE A 58 -3.80 -21.22 -14.73
N ARG A 59 -4.83 -21.41 -15.56
CA ARG A 59 -5.73 -22.55 -15.43
C ARG A 59 -5.00 -23.89 -15.61
N ASP A 60 -4.11 -23.98 -16.58
CA ASP A 60 -3.36 -25.20 -16.88
C ASP A 60 -2.36 -25.50 -15.73
N LEU A 61 -1.73 -24.46 -15.13
CA LEU A 61 -0.89 -24.57 -13.93
C LEU A 61 -1.70 -25.00 -12.68
N ILE A 62 -2.88 -24.44 -12.45
CA ILE A 62 -3.80 -24.83 -11.37
C ILE A 62 -4.11 -26.33 -11.44
N ARG A 63 -4.41 -26.81 -12.64
CA ARG A 63 -4.69 -28.25 -12.88
C ARG A 63 -3.45 -29.11 -12.67
N PHE A 64 -2.31 -28.67 -13.18
CA PHE A 64 -1.04 -29.38 -13.03
C PHE A 64 -0.64 -29.56 -11.57
N TYR A 65 -0.77 -28.52 -10.75
CA TYR A 65 -0.46 -28.59 -9.32
C TYR A 65 -1.59 -29.22 -8.47
N GLY A 66 -2.71 -29.62 -9.09
CA GLY A 66 -3.80 -30.33 -8.39
C GLY A 66 -4.57 -29.48 -7.39
N ILE A 67 -4.52 -28.15 -7.53
CA ILE A 67 -5.18 -27.22 -6.59
C ILE A 67 -6.56 -26.78 -7.06
N GLU A 68 -7.17 -27.47 -8.05
CA GLU A 68 -8.52 -27.15 -8.54
C GLU A 68 -9.54 -27.17 -7.39
N GLY A 69 -10.43 -26.20 -7.37
CA GLY A 69 -11.47 -26.06 -6.33
C GLY A 69 -10.99 -25.46 -5.02
N THR A 70 -9.69 -25.21 -4.85
CA THR A 70 -9.15 -24.58 -3.65
C THR A 70 -9.33 -23.05 -3.67
N GLN A 71 -9.20 -22.43 -2.51
CA GLN A 71 -9.18 -20.99 -2.36
C GLN A 71 -7.99 -20.37 -3.13
N GLU A 72 -6.84 -21.03 -3.11
CA GLU A 72 -5.65 -20.60 -3.85
C GLU A 72 -5.87 -20.56 -5.37
N ALA A 73 -6.52 -21.58 -5.93
CA ALA A 73 -6.91 -21.55 -7.35
C ALA A 73 -7.85 -20.38 -7.67
N SER A 74 -8.78 -20.09 -6.76
CA SER A 74 -9.70 -18.95 -6.90
C SER A 74 -8.97 -17.62 -6.88
N ARG A 75 -7.95 -17.48 -6.03
CA ARG A 75 -7.05 -16.31 -5.96
C ARG A 75 -6.27 -16.12 -7.25
N LEU A 76 -5.58 -17.16 -7.72
CA LEU A 76 -4.83 -17.11 -8.98
C LEU A 76 -5.70 -16.67 -10.16
N LYS A 77 -6.97 -17.14 -10.23
CA LYS A 77 -7.93 -16.72 -11.26
C LYS A 77 -8.30 -15.23 -11.12
N ARG A 78 -8.53 -14.72 -9.93
CA ARG A 78 -8.80 -13.28 -9.70
C ARG A 78 -7.58 -12.44 -10.09
N TRP A 79 -6.40 -12.79 -9.61
CA TRP A 79 -5.18 -12.02 -9.91
C TRP A 79 -4.83 -12.02 -11.39
N VAL A 80 -5.07 -13.11 -12.13
CA VAL A 80 -4.83 -13.10 -13.57
C VAL A 80 -5.81 -12.17 -14.29
N THR A 81 -7.02 -12.01 -13.79
CA THR A 81 -7.98 -11.04 -14.34
C THR A 81 -7.51 -9.61 -14.04
N SER A 82 -7.15 -9.30 -12.79
CA SER A 82 -6.59 -8.00 -12.42
C SER A 82 -5.30 -7.68 -13.18
N ALA A 83 -4.44 -8.69 -13.44
CA ALA A 83 -3.22 -8.52 -14.23
C ALA A 83 -3.46 -8.22 -15.73
N GLN A 84 -4.69 -8.30 -16.23
CA GLN A 84 -5.04 -7.91 -17.61
C GLN A 84 -5.41 -6.43 -17.73
N THR A 85 -5.92 -5.83 -16.65
CA THR A 85 -6.41 -4.45 -16.65
C THR A 85 -5.28 -3.53 -16.17
N PRO A 86 -4.86 -2.56 -16.96
CA PRO A 86 -3.91 -1.54 -16.50
C PRO A 86 -4.48 -0.78 -15.29
N GLY A 87 -3.65 -0.46 -14.32
CA GLY A 87 -4.05 0.42 -13.23
C GLY A 87 -4.32 1.84 -13.74
N TRP A 88 -5.16 2.60 -13.05
CA TRP A 88 -5.52 3.98 -13.40
C TRP A 88 -4.28 4.91 -13.48
N TRP A 89 -3.18 4.54 -12.85
CA TRP A 89 -1.93 5.32 -12.82
C TRP A 89 -1.03 5.11 -14.04
N THR A 90 -1.36 4.21 -14.96
CA THR A 90 -0.49 3.86 -16.10
C THR A 90 -0.33 4.96 -17.15
N ASP A 91 -1.15 6.00 -17.07
CA ASP A 91 -1.10 7.15 -17.99
C ASP A 91 -0.09 8.22 -17.56
N TYR A 92 0.51 8.09 -16.35
CA TYR A 92 1.54 9.01 -15.87
C TYR A 92 2.93 8.64 -16.38
N ASP A 93 3.87 9.59 -16.30
CA ASP A 93 5.22 9.42 -16.78
C ASP A 93 5.99 8.31 -16.02
N ASP A 94 6.80 7.54 -16.74
CA ASP A 94 7.57 6.42 -16.17
C ASP A 94 8.44 6.84 -15.00
N ASP A 95 9.09 7.99 -15.10
CA ASP A 95 10.00 8.48 -14.06
C ASP A 95 9.28 9.01 -12.80
N VAL A 96 7.96 9.20 -12.89
CA VAL A 96 7.08 9.43 -11.73
C VAL A 96 6.66 8.09 -11.12
N LEU A 97 6.39 7.10 -11.97
CA LEU A 97 5.88 5.79 -11.57
C LEU A 97 6.97 4.81 -11.11
N ASP A 98 8.22 4.97 -11.57
CA ASP A 98 9.30 3.99 -11.38
C ASP A 98 9.46 3.53 -9.91
N GLN A 99 9.17 4.43 -8.98
CA GLN A 99 9.20 4.15 -7.54
C GLN A 99 7.84 3.87 -6.91
N LEU A 100 6.72 4.26 -7.56
CA LEU A 100 5.37 4.21 -7.01
C LEU A 100 4.52 3.06 -7.55
N ASP A 101 4.81 2.53 -8.75
CA ASP A 101 3.94 1.58 -9.46
C ASP A 101 3.53 0.38 -8.57
N ALA A 102 4.51 -0.25 -7.91
CA ALA A 102 4.22 -1.38 -7.04
C ALA A 102 3.38 -0.98 -5.82
N HIS A 103 3.65 0.19 -5.21
CA HIS A 103 2.88 0.71 -4.08
C HIS A 103 1.43 0.97 -4.48
N LEU A 104 1.21 1.66 -5.60
CA LEU A 104 -0.12 1.96 -6.12
C LEU A 104 -0.90 0.68 -6.45
N ALA A 105 -0.22 -0.33 -7.03
CA ALA A 105 -0.83 -1.61 -7.33
C ALA A 105 -1.26 -2.37 -6.06
N TYR A 106 -0.48 -2.31 -4.98
CA TYR A 106 -0.85 -2.94 -3.72
C TYR A 106 -1.98 -2.19 -3.01
N GLU A 107 -1.89 -0.86 -2.96
CA GLU A 107 -2.91 -0.01 -2.30
C GLU A 107 -4.27 -0.10 -3.01
N ALA A 108 -4.29 -0.11 -4.35
CA ALA A 108 -5.53 -0.13 -5.13
C ALA A 108 -6.42 -1.35 -4.83
N ASP A 109 -5.81 -2.51 -4.59
CA ASP A 109 -6.52 -3.78 -4.34
C ASP A 109 -6.71 -4.07 -2.83
N ALA A 110 -6.04 -3.34 -1.93
CA ALA A 110 -6.08 -3.61 -0.50
C ALA A 110 -7.47 -3.36 0.11
N ALA A 111 -7.87 -4.16 1.08
CA ALA A 111 -9.05 -3.89 1.90
C ALA A 111 -8.70 -2.92 3.05
N VAL A 112 -7.52 -3.07 3.64
CA VAL A 112 -7.02 -2.25 4.74
C VAL A 112 -5.60 -1.78 4.42
N ALA A 113 -5.34 -0.50 4.65
CA ALA A 113 -4.00 0.07 4.69
C ALA A 113 -3.66 0.44 6.14
N ARG A 114 -2.63 -0.20 6.71
CA ARG A 114 -2.07 0.14 8.02
C ARG A 114 -0.77 0.88 7.79
N THR A 115 -0.66 2.10 8.29
CA THR A 115 0.52 2.92 8.04
C THR A 115 1.17 3.39 9.33
N TYR A 116 2.50 3.46 9.31
CA TYR A 116 3.27 4.23 10.30
C TYR A 116 4.03 5.34 9.58
N THR A 117 3.87 6.58 10.03
CA THR A 117 4.40 7.76 9.35
C THR A 117 5.23 8.65 10.26
N LEU A 118 6.38 9.05 9.72
CA LEU A 118 7.34 10.01 10.26
C LEU A 118 8.28 10.42 9.09
N PRO A 119 8.62 11.69 8.82
CA PRO A 119 8.25 12.90 9.58
C PRO A 119 6.98 13.58 9.08
N PHE A 120 6.27 13.01 8.10
CA PHE A 120 5.10 13.62 7.48
C PHE A 120 3.80 12.95 7.94
N LEU A 121 2.72 13.72 7.88
CA LEU A 121 1.36 13.19 8.11
C LEU A 121 1.01 12.12 7.06
N PRO A 122 0.09 11.19 7.38
CA PRO A 122 -0.27 10.10 6.46
C PRO A 122 -0.71 10.64 5.10
N ALA A 123 -0.13 10.11 4.03
CA ALA A 123 -0.32 10.58 2.65
C ALA A 123 -1.81 10.68 2.24
N LEU A 124 -2.63 9.73 2.68
CA LEU A 124 -4.06 9.69 2.38
C LEU A 124 -4.90 10.74 3.15
N LEU A 125 -4.30 11.43 4.12
CA LEU A 125 -4.95 12.48 4.91
C LEU A 125 -4.35 13.88 4.67
N GLN A 126 -3.40 14.03 3.75
CA GLN A 126 -2.77 15.31 3.47
C GLN A 126 -3.69 16.21 2.64
N THR A 127 -3.70 17.52 2.94
CA THR A 127 -4.28 18.53 2.06
C THR A 127 -3.41 18.74 0.82
N GLU A 128 -3.95 19.38 -0.18
CA GLU A 128 -3.22 19.67 -1.42
C GLU A 128 -1.99 20.53 -1.14
N GLU A 129 -2.14 21.59 -0.37
CA GLU A 129 -1.08 22.54 -0.04
C GLU A 129 0.04 21.89 0.79
N TYR A 130 -0.32 21.01 1.74
CA TYR A 130 0.66 20.30 2.54
C TYR A 130 1.44 19.29 1.68
N ALA A 131 0.75 18.52 0.83
CA ALA A 131 1.39 17.57 -0.06
C ALA A 131 2.30 18.25 -1.09
N GLU A 132 1.85 19.35 -1.68
CA GLU A 132 2.68 20.14 -2.60
C GLU A 132 3.96 20.66 -1.91
N ALA A 133 3.83 21.17 -0.67
CA ALA A 133 4.98 21.61 0.10
C ALA A 133 5.96 20.46 0.41
N VAL A 134 5.47 19.25 0.72
CA VAL A 134 6.32 18.06 0.87
C VAL A 134 7.12 17.80 -0.43
N PHE A 135 6.46 17.72 -1.57
CA PHE A 135 7.12 17.42 -2.83
C PHE A 135 8.11 18.50 -3.27
N ARG A 136 7.76 19.78 -3.06
CA ARG A 136 8.57 20.92 -3.46
C ARG A 136 9.77 21.13 -2.54
N ASP A 137 9.52 21.19 -1.23
CA ASP A 137 10.49 21.71 -0.26
C ASP A 137 11.37 20.58 0.32
N MET A 138 10.80 19.39 0.48
CA MET A 138 11.47 18.24 1.10
C MET A 138 12.04 17.28 0.06
N GLU A 139 11.25 16.92 -0.96
CA GLU A 139 11.69 16.00 -2.00
C GLU A 139 12.35 16.71 -3.19
N GLN A 140 12.22 18.03 -3.29
CA GLN A 140 12.80 18.87 -4.35
C GLN A 140 12.41 18.38 -5.76
N ARG A 141 11.16 17.93 -5.92
CA ARG A 141 10.66 17.42 -7.20
C ARG A 141 10.48 18.57 -8.22
N PRO A 142 10.75 18.35 -9.50
CA PRO A 142 10.48 19.32 -10.55
C PRO A 142 8.98 19.65 -10.63
N PRO A 143 8.59 20.93 -10.95
CA PRO A 143 7.18 21.35 -10.96
C PRO A 143 6.25 20.50 -11.84
N GLY A 144 6.75 19.99 -12.98
CA GLY A 144 5.99 19.10 -13.86
C GLY A 144 5.64 17.76 -13.20
N LYS A 145 6.57 17.22 -12.40
CA LYS A 145 6.34 15.96 -11.65
C LYS A 145 5.44 16.20 -10.44
N ILE A 146 5.54 17.35 -9.76
CA ILE A 146 4.68 17.69 -8.63
C ILE A 146 3.21 17.60 -9.05
N ARG A 147 2.82 18.17 -10.20
CA ARG A 147 1.43 18.09 -10.69
C ARG A 147 0.96 16.64 -10.83
N GLN A 148 1.74 15.78 -11.46
CA GLN A 148 1.38 14.36 -11.63
C GLN A 148 1.28 13.64 -10.28
N LEU A 149 2.21 13.90 -9.34
CA LEU A 149 2.17 13.33 -7.99
C LEU A 149 0.94 13.81 -7.20
N MET A 150 0.51 15.06 -7.41
CA MET A 150 -0.71 15.62 -6.81
C MET A 150 -1.96 14.93 -7.37
N ASP A 151 -2.05 14.73 -8.68
CA ASP A 151 -3.16 14.02 -9.32
C ASP A 151 -3.23 12.57 -8.82
N ILE A 152 -2.09 11.87 -8.75
CA ILE A 152 -1.99 10.53 -8.18
C ILE A 152 -2.47 10.52 -6.72
N ARG A 153 -2.05 11.48 -5.91
CA ARG A 153 -2.46 11.58 -4.50
C ARG A 153 -3.95 11.76 -4.35
N LYS A 154 -4.54 12.64 -5.14
CA LYS A 154 -5.98 12.89 -5.15
C LYS A 154 -6.76 11.61 -5.44
N THR A 155 -6.39 10.89 -6.50
CA THR A 155 -7.04 9.61 -6.85
C THR A 155 -6.88 8.56 -5.74
N ARG A 156 -5.71 8.48 -5.10
CA ARG A 156 -5.50 7.60 -3.94
C ARG A 156 -6.42 7.95 -2.77
N GLN A 157 -6.64 9.24 -2.50
CA GLN A 157 -7.52 9.71 -1.42
C GLN A 157 -8.99 9.40 -1.70
N GLU A 158 -9.41 9.38 -2.97
CA GLU A 158 -10.76 9.00 -3.38
C GLU A 158 -11.08 7.55 -2.97
N ALA A 159 -10.07 6.68 -2.87
CA ALA A 159 -10.24 5.30 -2.41
C ALA A 159 -10.78 5.19 -0.97
N LEU A 160 -10.61 6.22 -0.13
CA LEU A 160 -11.22 6.28 1.20
C LEU A 160 -12.72 6.60 1.17
N ILE A 161 -13.25 7.06 0.03
CA ILE A 161 -14.66 7.44 -0.15
C ILE A 161 -15.38 6.37 -0.96
N SER A 162 -14.84 6.02 -2.11
CA SER A 162 -15.42 5.04 -3.02
C SER A 162 -14.38 4.39 -3.92
N ARG A 163 -14.62 3.13 -4.29
CA ARG A 163 -13.82 2.38 -5.28
C ARG A 163 -14.74 1.52 -6.13
N GLU A 164 -14.48 1.47 -7.43
CA GLU A 164 -15.25 0.63 -8.34
C GLU A 164 -15.10 -0.85 -7.99
N GLY A 165 -16.21 -1.53 -7.73
CA GLY A 165 -16.25 -2.98 -7.43
C GLY A 165 -15.68 -3.38 -6.07
N LEU A 166 -15.23 -2.44 -5.23
CA LEU A 166 -14.66 -2.67 -3.91
C LEU A 166 -15.33 -1.78 -2.86
N LYS A 167 -15.22 -2.18 -1.59
CA LYS A 167 -15.56 -1.28 -0.47
C LYS A 167 -14.52 -0.15 -0.37
N PRO A 168 -14.89 0.99 0.23
CA PRO A 168 -13.91 2.03 0.56
C PRO A 168 -12.72 1.44 1.32
N LEU A 169 -11.52 1.95 1.02
CA LEU A 169 -10.29 1.53 1.71
C LEU A 169 -10.41 1.85 3.20
N GLN A 170 -10.11 0.88 4.04
CA GLN A 170 -9.95 1.11 5.48
C GLN A 170 -8.53 1.60 5.75
N LEU A 171 -8.40 2.72 6.46
CA LEU A 171 -7.12 3.29 6.87
C LEU A 171 -6.96 3.18 8.39
N VAL A 172 -5.88 2.53 8.84
CA VAL A 172 -5.43 2.55 10.24
C VAL A 172 -4.04 3.18 10.27
N ALA A 173 -4.01 4.48 10.53
CA ALA A 173 -2.77 5.25 10.53
C ALA A 173 -2.26 5.47 11.95
N VAL A 174 -0.98 5.20 12.17
CA VAL A 174 -0.24 5.65 13.34
C VAL A 174 0.78 6.69 12.88
N THR A 175 0.72 7.88 13.42
CA THR A 175 1.71 8.94 13.17
C THR A 175 2.46 9.28 14.45
N HIS A 176 3.76 9.53 14.37
CA HIS A 176 4.52 9.94 15.54
C HIS A 176 4.20 11.40 15.91
N GLU A 177 4.13 11.72 17.19
CA GLU A 177 3.82 13.09 17.66
C GLU A 177 4.73 14.16 17.05
N ALA A 178 6.00 13.84 16.77
CA ALA A 178 6.93 14.75 16.10
C ALA A 178 6.39 15.29 14.78
N THR A 179 5.59 14.49 14.06
CA THR A 179 4.96 14.86 12.79
C THR A 179 4.01 16.06 12.92
N LEU A 180 3.33 16.19 14.07
CA LEU A 180 2.42 17.30 14.35
C LEU A 180 3.15 18.62 14.54
N HIS A 181 4.44 18.58 14.87
CA HIS A 181 5.28 19.76 15.14
C HIS A 181 6.23 20.08 13.97
N GLN A 182 6.34 19.18 12.99
CA GLN A 182 7.18 19.40 11.82
C GLN A 182 6.55 20.42 10.90
N ILE A 183 7.15 21.62 10.81
CA ILE A 183 6.69 22.64 9.86
C ILE A 183 7.00 22.18 8.44
N VAL A 184 5.96 22.06 7.62
CA VAL A 184 6.02 21.77 6.20
C VAL A 184 5.47 22.99 5.46
N GLY A 185 6.26 23.57 4.58
CA GLY A 185 5.94 24.83 3.90
C GLY A 185 5.89 26.03 4.83
N SER A 186 4.83 26.13 5.63
CA SER A 186 4.65 27.23 6.61
C SER A 186 3.80 26.77 7.82
N PRO A 187 3.84 27.52 8.95
CA PRO A 187 2.93 27.26 10.07
C PRO A 187 1.46 27.29 9.68
N GLY A 188 1.08 28.14 8.71
CA GLY A 188 -0.28 28.23 8.19
C GLY A 188 -0.69 26.95 7.49
N ILE A 189 0.15 26.42 6.59
CA ILE A 189 -0.11 25.15 5.88
C ILE A 189 -0.26 24.01 6.88
N LEU A 190 0.60 23.91 7.89
CA LEU A 190 0.47 22.88 8.92
C LEU A 190 -0.83 23.04 9.71
N ARG A 191 -1.20 24.26 10.11
CA ARG A 191 -2.45 24.52 10.82
C ARG A 191 -3.66 24.09 9.99
N ASP A 192 -3.74 24.49 8.72
CA ASP A 192 -4.84 24.15 7.82
C ASP A 192 -4.92 22.64 7.57
N GLN A 193 -3.76 21.97 7.52
CA GLN A 193 -3.67 20.51 7.45
C GLN A 193 -4.23 19.83 8.71
N LEU A 194 -3.93 20.35 9.90
CA LEU A 194 -4.47 19.80 11.15
C LEU A 194 -5.98 20.08 11.25
N ASP A 195 -6.44 21.23 10.81
CA ASP A 195 -7.88 21.54 10.72
C ASP A 195 -8.60 20.55 9.78
N ALA A 196 -8.07 20.29 8.60
CA ALA A 196 -8.66 19.32 7.66
C ALA A 196 -8.75 17.90 8.25
N ILE A 197 -7.77 17.46 9.05
CA ILE A 197 -7.84 16.20 9.76
C ILE A 197 -8.96 16.20 10.80
N LEU A 198 -9.08 17.27 11.59
CA LEU A 198 -10.13 17.42 12.60
C LEU A 198 -11.51 17.45 11.97
N GLU A 199 -11.71 18.23 10.92
CA GLU A 199 -12.97 18.31 10.18
C GLU A 199 -13.38 16.96 9.60
N ARG A 200 -12.43 16.20 9.08
CA ARG A 200 -12.70 14.89 8.49
C ARG A 200 -13.01 13.81 9.53
N LEU A 201 -12.28 13.79 10.66
CA LEU A 201 -12.35 12.69 11.65
C LEU A 201 -13.26 13.00 12.84
N ASP A 202 -13.62 14.26 13.05
CA ASP A 202 -14.51 14.71 14.12
C ASP A 202 -15.35 15.90 13.66
N PRO A 203 -16.17 15.72 12.59
CA PRO A 203 -17.00 16.80 12.07
C PRO A 203 -18.02 17.23 13.13
N PRO A 204 -18.24 18.56 13.30
CA PRO A 204 -19.15 19.08 14.33
C PRO A 204 -20.60 18.66 14.13
N ASP A 205 -21.05 18.50 12.88
CA ASP A 205 -22.44 18.19 12.51
C ASP A 205 -22.58 16.99 11.58
N GLY A 206 -21.58 16.10 11.54
CA GLY A 206 -21.53 14.97 10.60
C GLY A 206 -21.23 13.62 11.27
N GLU A 207 -21.45 12.56 10.49
CA GLU A 207 -21.04 11.22 10.90
C GLU A 207 -19.52 11.06 10.71
N ARG A 208 -18.87 10.52 11.72
CA ARG A 208 -17.45 10.16 11.64
C ARG A 208 -17.26 9.02 10.64
N PRO A 209 -16.25 9.08 9.77
CA PRO A 209 -15.95 7.95 8.90
C PRO A 209 -15.54 6.73 9.73
N ASP A 210 -16.20 5.61 9.52
CA ASP A 210 -15.95 4.36 10.23
C ASP A 210 -14.72 3.61 9.68
N ASN A 211 -14.30 3.97 8.46
CA ASN A 211 -13.18 3.36 7.75
C ASN A 211 -11.83 4.09 7.94
N ILE A 212 -11.76 5.16 8.72
CA ILE A 212 -10.52 5.91 8.96
C ILE A 212 -10.24 5.99 10.45
N ARG A 213 -9.08 5.48 10.85
CA ARG A 213 -8.56 5.59 12.22
C ARG A 213 -7.19 6.24 12.18
N LEU A 214 -7.02 7.28 13.00
CA LEU A 214 -5.74 7.97 13.18
C LEU A 214 -5.36 7.93 14.65
N HIS A 215 -4.18 7.41 14.91
CA HIS A 215 -3.58 7.33 16.23
C HIS A 215 -2.27 8.12 16.26
N VAL A 216 -2.03 8.89 17.30
CA VAL A 216 -0.76 9.59 17.53
C VAL A 216 0.06 8.79 18.53
N LEU A 217 1.27 8.43 18.13
CA LEU A 217 2.26 7.83 19.02
C LEU A 217 2.98 8.95 19.76
N PRO A 218 2.71 9.17 21.08
CA PRO A 218 3.24 10.30 21.80
C PRO A 218 4.74 10.15 22.10
N PHE A 219 5.45 11.26 22.31
CA PHE A 219 6.86 11.26 22.72
C PHE A 219 7.13 10.41 23.96
N ALA A 220 6.14 10.31 24.86
CA ALA A 220 6.23 9.51 26.08
C ALA A 220 6.02 8.01 25.87
N ALA A 221 5.66 7.56 24.65
CA ALA A 221 5.50 6.14 24.36
C ALA A 221 6.83 5.41 24.48
N LEU A 222 6.76 4.17 24.98
CA LEU A 222 7.92 3.29 24.98
C LEU A 222 8.33 2.97 23.54
N PRO A 223 9.64 2.87 23.24
CA PRO A 223 10.12 2.55 21.91
C PRO A 223 9.55 1.23 21.40
N VAL A 224 9.00 1.24 20.20
CA VAL A 224 8.56 0.06 19.49
C VAL A 224 9.49 -0.18 18.30
N ARG A 225 9.81 -1.44 18.02
CA ARG A 225 10.85 -1.82 17.03
C ARG A 225 10.61 -1.25 15.62
N THR A 226 9.35 -1.08 15.22
CA THR A 226 8.98 -0.56 13.90
C THR A 226 9.06 0.95 13.75
N MET A 227 9.43 1.69 14.79
CA MET A 227 9.59 3.15 14.72
C MET A 227 10.80 3.60 13.87
N THR A 228 11.58 2.67 13.36
CA THR A 228 12.81 2.96 12.61
C THR A 228 12.60 3.38 11.17
N CYS A 229 11.46 3.09 10.59
CA CYS A 229 11.14 3.44 9.19
C CYS A 229 9.62 3.60 8.98
N MET A 230 9.26 4.44 8.00
CA MET A 230 7.89 4.52 7.52
C MET A 230 7.53 3.27 6.74
N TYR A 231 6.29 2.84 6.86
CA TYR A 231 5.77 1.71 6.07
C TYR A 231 4.27 1.82 5.84
N ALA A 232 3.80 1.14 4.80
CA ALA A 232 2.40 0.81 4.57
C ALA A 232 2.27 -0.71 4.53
N TYR A 233 1.40 -1.26 5.36
CA TYR A 233 1.05 -2.66 5.39
C TYR A 233 -0.35 -2.81 4.78
N PHE A 234 -0.46 -3.55 3.70
CA PHE A 234 -1.68 -3.76 2.93
C PHE A 234 -2.26 -5.13 3.23
N GLU A 235 -3.49 -5.15 3.78
CA GLU A 235 -4.28 -6.36 4.00
C GLU A 235 -5.33 -6.50 2.90
N TYR A 236 -5.56 -7.74 2.48
CA TYR A 236 -6.55 -8.05 1.46
C TYR A 236 -7.82 -8.65 2.07
N GLN A 237 -8.81 -8.99 1.23
CA GLN A 237 -10.17 -9.33 1.68
C GLN A 237 -10.29 -10.58 2.55
N ASP A 238 -9.29 -11.43 2.62
CA ASP A 238 -9.28 -12.61 3.46
C ASP A 238 -8.35 -12.41 4.67
N PRO A 239 -8.90 -12.09 5.86
CA PRO A 239 -8.08 -11.84 7.04
C PRO A 239 -7.30 -13.05 7.56
N GLU A 240 -7.69 -14.27 7.15
CA GLU A 240 -7.00 -15.52 7.53
C GLU A 240 -5.85 -15.84 6.57
N ASP A 241 -5.78 -15.13 5.44
CA ASP A 241 -4.82 -15.36 4.38
C ASP A 241 -3.72 -14.30 4.33
N LEU A 242 -2.84 -14.36 5.31
CA LEU A 242 -1.65 -13.49 5.39
C LEU A 242 -0.66 -13.67 4.22
N GLU A 243 -0.78 -14.75 3.44
CA GLU A 243 0.09 -15.00 2.28
C GLU A 243 -0.09 -13.97 1.16
N GLN A 244 -1.17 -13.17 1.21
CA GLN A 244 -1.42 -12.12 0.23
C GLN A 244 -0.99 -10.74 0.70
N ASP A 245 -0.82 -10.57 2.00
CA ASP A 245 -0.50 -9.28 2.58
C ASP A 245 0.91 -8.83 2.19
N VAL A 246 1.09 -7.53 2.10
CA VAL A 246 2.35 -6.93 1.67
C VAL A 246 2.70 -5.75 2.56
N VAL A 247 3.97 -5.65 2.90
CA VAL A 247 4.51 -4.46 3.57
C VAL A 247 5.40 -3.70 2.62
N ASN A 248 5.11 -2.43 2.41
CA ASN A 248 5.95 -1.51 1.67
C ASN A 248 6.68 -0.58 2.63
N ILE A 249 7.99 -0.68 2.67
CA ILE A 249 8.86 0.23 3.40
C ILE A 249 9.25 1.37 2.46
N GLU A 250 8.97 2.60 2.86
CA GLU A 250 9.38 3.77 2.10
C GLU A 250 10.85 4.10 2.40
N THR A 251 11.61 4.31 1.34
CA THR A 251 13.04 4.68 1.38
C THR A 251 13.31 5.83 0.43
N HIS A 252 14.48 6.46 0.53
CA HIS A 252 14.91 7.49 -0.43
C HIS A 252 15.00 6.98 -1.89
N ALA A 253 15.17 5.66 -2.07
CA ALA A 253 15.25 5.02 -3.38
C ALA A 253 13.90 4.50 -3.89
N GLY A 254 12.80 4.80 -3.20
CA GLY A 254 11.47 4.28 -3.49
C GLY A 254 11.00 3.25 -2.48
N PHE A 255 10.09 2.38 -2.87
CA PHE A 255 9.48 1.39 -1.97
C PHE A 255 10.18 0.03 -2.06
N TRP A 256 10.45 -0.55 -0.91
CA TRP A 256 10.87 -1.93 -0.78
C TRP A 256 9.71 -2.78 -0.28
N SER A 257 9.26 -3.75 -1.09
CA SER A 257 8.14 -4.64 -0.77
C SER A 257 8.62 -5.91 -0.06
N ILE A 258 7.97 -6.23 1.05
CA ILE A 258 8.13 -7.49 1.79
C ILE A 258 6.85 -8.29 1.56
N GLU A 259 7.00 -9.48 0.97
CA GLU A 259 5.91 -10.40 0.62
C GLU A 259 6.06 -11.76 1.33
N ASP A 260 7.15 -11.95 2.08
CA ASP A 260 7.38 -13.17 2.87
C ASP A 260 6.38 -13.26 4.02
N PRO A 261 5.56 -14.34 4.12
CA PRO A 261 4.45 -14.41 5.07
C PRO A 261 4.88 -14.29 6.53
N GLU A 262 6.06 -14.83 6.90
CA GLU A 262 6.55 -14.77 8.28
C GLU A 262 6.95 -13.34 8.65
N GLN A 263 7.62 -12.63 7.73
CA GLN A 263 7.99 -11.23 7.92
C GLN A 263 6.74 -10.35 7.94
N VAL A 264 5.79 -10.56 7.04
CA VAL A 264 4.51 -9.84 6.99
C VAL A 264 3.74 -10.04 8.30
N ALA A 265 3.62 -11.27 8.79
CA ALA A 265 2.98 -11.56 10.07
C ALA A 265 3.69 -10.87 11.25
N GLN A 266 5.03 -10.72 11.17
CA GLN A 266 5.79 -9.98 12.17
C GLN A 266 5.48 -8.47 12.13
N TYR A 267 5.35 -7.88 10.93
CA TYR A 267 4.94 -6.47 10.79
C TYR A 267 3.52 -6.22 11.32
N ARG A 268 2.59 -7.16 11.12
CA ARG A 268 1.26 -7.08 11.71
C ARG A 268 1.31 -6.96 13.23
N LYS A 269 2.06 -7.86 13.90
CA LYS A 269 2.25 -7.82 15.35
C LYS A 269 2.88 -6.51 15.83
N TRP A 270 3.86 -6.01 15.08
CA TRP A 270 4.49 -4.73 15.41
C TRP A 270 3.53 -3.56 15.24
N HIS A 271 2.72 -3.55 14.19
CA HIS A 271 1.72 -2.49 13.98
C HIS A 271 0.65 -2.52 15.09
N ASP A 272 0.17 -3.70 15.49
CA ASP A 272 -0.76 -3.85 16.62
C ASP A 272 -0.11 -3.33 17.92
N GLY A 273 1.18 -3.57 18.10
CA GLY A 273 1.96 -3.01 19.20
C GLY A 273 2.05 -1.47 19.15
N LEU A 274 2.22 -0.89 17.94
CA LEU A 274 2.20 0.58 17.76
C LEU A 274 0.83 1.16 18.11
N VAL A 275 -0.26 0.57 17.61
CA VAL A 275 -1.62 1.03 17.92
C VAL A 275 -1.89 0.95 19.42
N SER A 276 -1.41 -0.11 20.09
CA SER A 276 -1.57 -0.28 21.54
C SER A 276 -0.75 0.74 22.36
N ALA A 277 0.38 1.19 21.84
CA ALA A 277 1.25 2.20 22.48
C ALA A 277 0.83 3.63 22.14
N ALA A 278 0.06 3.83 21.09
CA ALA A 278 -0.44 5.12 20.68
C ALA A 278 -1.63 5.59 21.51
N LEU A 279 -1.93 6.87 21.43
CA LEU A 279 -3.15 7.43 22.00
C LEU A 279 -4.39 6.83 21.33
N THR A 280 -5.50 6.78 22.06
CA THR A 280 -6.80 6.48 21.43
C THR A 280 -7.12 7.50 20.32
N GLN A 281 -8.04 7.19 19.42
CA GLN A 281 -8.42 8.18 18.39
C GLN A 281 -8.91 9.50 19.02
N ALA A 282 -9.70 9.44 20.08
CA ALA A 282 -10.20 10.64 20.76
C ALA A 282 -9.04 11.47 21.35
N ASP A 283 -8.15 10.85 22.11
CA ASP A 283 -6.98 11.54 22.70
C ASP A 283 -6.03 12.05 21.61
N SER A 284 -5.90 11.34 20.50
CA SER A 284 -5.11 11.79 19.33
C SER A 284 -5.68 13.06 18.73
N LEU A 285 -6.99 13.15 18.56
CA LEU A 285 -7.65 14.35 18.05
C LEU A 285 -7.54 15.53 19.05
N ASP A 286 -7.59 15.26 20.34
CA ASP A 286 -7.37 16.29 21.37
C ASP A 286 -5.94 16.83 21.34
N LEU A 287 -4.93 15.95 21.17
CA LEU A 287 -3.56 16.38 20.98
C LEU A 287 -3.39 17.21 19.70
N ILE A 288 -3.98 16.78 18.59
CA ILE A 288 -3.98 17.51 17.31
C ILE A 288 -4.59 18.93 17.51
N ARG A 289 -5.73 19.06 18.20
CA ARG A 289 -6.33 20.36 18.53
C ARG A 289 -5.38 21.23 19.36
N SER A 290 -4.73 20.66 20.35
CA SER A 290 -3.77 21.37 21.20
C SER A 290 -2.59 21.92 20.39
N VAL A 291 -1.98 21.09 19.54
CA VAL A 291 -0.87 21.49 18.68
C VAL A 291 -1.34 22.57 17.68
N ARG A 292 -2.47 22.35 17.02
CA ARG A 292 -3.06 23.29 16.07
C ARG A 292 -3.27 24.67 16.69
N ASN A 293 -3.76 24.75 17.95
CA ASN A 293 -3.98 25.99 18.65
C ASN A 293 -2.68 26.70 19.06
N SER A 294 -1.57 25.98 19.15
CA SER A 294 -0.24 26.55 19.45
C SER A 294 0.46 27.15 18.21
N LEU A 295 0.03 26.80 17.00
CA LEU A 295 0.57 27.33 15.75
C LEU A 295 0.07 28.80 15.54
N ARG A 296 1.01 29.72 15.51
CA ARG A 296 0.77 31.16 15.34
C ARG A 296 0.98 31.60 13.88
#